data_4a06486c5590c252e25290b0c95e74cf
#
_entry.id   4a06486c5590c252e25290b0c95e74cf
#
_cell.length_a   1.000
_cell.length_b   1.000
_cell.length_c   1.000
_cell.angle_alpha   90.00
_cell.angle_beta   90.00
_cell.angle_gamma   90.00
#
_symmetry.space_group_name_H-M   'P 1'
#
loop_
_entity.id
_entity.type
_entity.pdbx_description
1 polymer ?
#
loop_
_entity_poly.entity_id
_entity_poly.type
_entity_poly.pdbx_seq_one_letter_code
_entity_poly.pdbx_strand_id
1 'polypeptide(L)'
;MQWQLQALAGITSLVVAGACVEAPEVSLSCQGDRDCPQHQVCGEGSLCVDAVPASPAPAEPVKGTPGDEGEADPSEGEGEGDPSEGEGEGESPAFDFPPTNLEVDTLVPAASLSIVCDTSFDTGTRLFADPSCAAGFDAAAVAVELPDGTVALPLAGLTVFSDASLALTGRAPLALVVFGNATVAGALDAGSSSQVRGAGAPDLAECGASAGTRGENDDGGAGGGGGGGFADQGGDGGDGEQAAGGSPGAALATAGLAAARRGGCSGGGGGDGDGGGGAGGLGGGALHLAVSGTLEVSGVISSPGGGGGGGGADGGGGGGGAGGLVRVEAGHLILRNGAALTANGGGGGGGGDDFCLGSDGEDGDDGRLRAATRAAGGAGACLATGGGAGGAGGNGAGASGDDSGQGGGGGGGAAGIIELVGLSCEVAPGALTSPPTSCRAP
;
A
#
# COMPACT_ATOMS: atom_id res chain seq x y z
N MET A 1 -65.00 -13.18 -36.55
CA MET A 1 -64.17 -13.78 -37.62
C MET A 1 -62.86 -14.23 -37.04
N GLN A 2 -62.73 -15.58 -36.93
CA GLN A 2 -61.55 -16.28 -36.45
C GLN A 2 -60.45 -16.22 -37.50
N TRP A 3 -59.24 -16.05 -37.09
CA TRP A 3 -58.09 -16.71 -37.70
C TRP A 3 -57.01 -16.97 -36.59
N GLN A 4 -56.88 -18.25 -36.28
CA GLN A 4 -55.75 -18.83 -35.59
C GLN A 4 -54.58 -18.95 -36.58
N LEU A 5 -53.41 -18.68 -36.18
CA LEU A 5 -52.19 -19.23 -36.76
C LEU A 5 -51.23 -19.57 -35.65
N GLN A 6 -51.07 -20.87 -35.39
CA GLN A 6 -50.03 -21.49 -34.64
C GLN A 6 -48.75 -21.42 -35.47
N ALA A 7 -47.66 -20.93 -34.89
CA ALA A 7 -46.31 -21.18 -35.36
C ALA A 7 -45.47 -21.73 -34.20
N LEU A 8 -45.27 -23.06 -34.21
CA LEU A 8 -44.19 -23.70 -33.44
C LEU A 8 -42.88 -23.29 -34.07
N ALA A 9 -42.00 -22.72 -33.27
CA ALA A 9 -40.56 -22.62 -33.54
C ALA A 9 -39.80 -23.24 -32.38
N GLY A 10 -39.27 -24.44 -32.61
CA GLY A 10 -38.40 -25.12 -31.70
C GLY A 10 -37.07 -24.37 -31.60
N ILE A 11 -36.72 -23.91 -30.40
CA ILE A 11 -35.42 -23.37 -30.12
C ILE A 11 -34.53 -24.54 -29.69
N THR A 12 -33.68 -24.95 -30.64
CA THR A 12 -32.59 -25.90 -30.36
C THR A 12 -31.49 -25.13 -29.59
N SER A 13 -31.39 -25.38 -28.30
CA SER A 13 -30.27 -24.87 -27.48
C SER A 13 -28.96 -25.45 -27.98
N LEU A 14 -28.17 -24.65 -28.66
CA LEU A 14 -26.79 -24.97 -28.99
C LEU A 14 -25.95 -24.67 -27.75
N VAL A 15 -25.59 -25.70 -26.98
CA VAL A 15 -24.58 -25.60 -25.93
C VAL A 15 -23.22 -25.46 -26.62
N VAL A 16 -22.72 -24.25 -26.75
CA VAL A 16 -21.34 -24.02 -27.12
C VAL A 16 -20.53 -24.28 -25.87
N ALA A 17 -19.85 -25.43 -25.81
CA ALA A 17 -18.79 -25.69 -24.84
C ALA A 17 -17.65 -24.70 -25.13
N GLY A 18 -17.56 -23.67 -24.34
CA GLY A 18 -16.41 -22.76 -24.33
C GLY A 18 -15.16 -23.52 -23.88
N ALA A 19 -14.38 -24.01 -24.86
CA ALA A 19 -13.02 -24.41 -24.61
C ALA A 19 -12.24 -23.10 -24.30
N CYS A 20 -11.73 -22.96 -23.08
CA CYS A 20 -10.66 -22.01 -22.78
C CYS A 20 -9.51 -22.35 -23.72
N VAL A 21 -9.30 -21.55 -24.74
CA VAL A 21 -8.11 -21.58 -25.56
C VAL A 21 -7.05 -20.91 -24.69
N GLU A 22 -6.20 -21.72 -24.02
CA GLU A 22 -4.96 -21.21 -23.44
C GLU A 22 -4.22 -20.47 -24.56
N ALA A 23 -3.90 -19.18 -24.28
CA ALA A 23 -3.06 -18.41 -25.19
C ALA A 23 -1.74 -19.20 -25.39
N PRO A 24 -1.25 -19.37 -26.63
CA PRO A 24 -0.02 -20.08 -26.86
C PRO A 24 1.10 -19.34 -26.10
N GLU A 25 1.72 -20.01 -25.11
CA GLU A 25 2.96 -19.54 -24.53
C GLU A 25 3.97 -19.41 -25.67
N VAL A 26 4.36 -18.17 -25.97
CA VAL A 26 5.40 -17.89 -26.95
C VAL A 26 6.72 -18.21 -26.26
N SER A 27 7.14 -19.47 -26.34
CA SER A 27 8.49 -19.86 -25.91
C SER A 27 9.50 -19.27 -26.89
N LEU A 28 10.21 -18.24 -26.45
CA LEU A 28 11.31 -17.66 -27.20
C LEU A 28 12.51 -18.62 -27.12
N SER A 29 12.87 -19.27 -28.24
CA SER A 29 14.08 -20.07 -28.34
C SER A 29 15.31 -19.17 -28.45
N CYS A 30 16.37 -19.47 -27.72
CA CYS A 30 17.62 -18.72 -27.70
C CYS A 30 18.82 -19.61 -28.05
N GLN A 31 19.88 -19.01 -28.60
CA GLN A 31 21.20 -19.62 -28.78
C GLN A 31 22.27 -18.97 -27.86
N GLY A 32 21.89 -17.91 -27.15
CA GLY A 32 22.73 -17.20 -26.20
C GLY A 32 21.92 -16.13 -25.46
N ASP A 33 22.47 -15.61 -24.36
CA ASP A 33 21.79 -14.64 -23.47
C ASP A 33 21.37 -13.35 -24.19
N ARG A 34 21.99 -13.01 -25.32
CA ARG A 34 21.66 -11.81 -26.12
C ARG A 34 20.36 -11.95 -26.90
N ASP A 35 19.87 -13.19 -27.07
CA ASP A 35 18.64 -13.46 -27.80
C ASP A 35 17.42 -13.36 -26.89
N CYS A 36 17.63 -13.24 -25.56
CA CYS A 36 16.58 -13.14 -24.56
C CYS A 36 16.24 -11.67 -24.21
N PRO A 37 14.99 -11.38 -23.83
CA PRO A 37 14.59 -10.08 -23.28
C PRO A 37 15.41 -9.69 -22.04
N GLN A 38 15.44 -8.38 -21.73
CA GLN A 38 16.12 -7.90 -20.51
C GLN A 38 15.61 -8.63 -19.27
N HIS A 39 16.56 -9.12 -18.46
CA HIS A 39 16.35 -9.93 -17.24
C HIS A 39 16.17 -11.44 -17.44
N GLN A 40 16.28 -11.95 -18.66
CA GLN A 40 16.26 -13.38 -18.94
C GLN A 40 17.62 -13.85 -19.48
N VAL A 41 17.97 -15.12 -19.19
CA VAL A 41 19.16 -15.80 -19.69
C VAL A 41 18.77 -17.05 -20.46
N CYS A 42 19.65 -17.49 -21.40
CA CYS A 42 19.40 -18.70 -22.16
C CYS A 42 19.67 -19.94 -21.27
N GLY A 43 18.60 -20.61 -20.85
CA GLY A 43 18.68 -21.81 -20.02
C GLY A 43 18.93 -23.11 -20.76
N GLU A 44 19.08 -24.22 -20.03
CA GLU A 44 19.18 -25.55 -20.60
C GLU A 44 17.91 -25.92 -21.37
N GLY A 45 18.05 -26.22 -22.65
CA GLY A 45 16.93 -26.47 -23.57
C GLY A 45 16.71 -25.34 -24.58
N SER A 46 17.60 -24.35 -24.64
CA SER A 46 17.53 -23.21 -25.59
C SER A 46 16.24 -22.37 -25.43
N LEU A 47 15.76 -22.19 -24.21
CA LEU A 47 14.63 -21.33 -23.87
C LEU A 47 15.07 -20.21 -22.95
N CYS A 48 14.51 -19.00 -23.12
CA CYS A 48 14.75 -17.88 -22.23
C CYS A 48 14.08 -18.14 -20.87
N VAL A 49 14.86 -18.10 -19.78
CA VAL A 49 14.41 -18.26 -18.39
C VAL A 49 14.82 -17.04 -17.58
N ASP A 50 14.07 -16.72 -16.53
CA ASP A 50 14.41 -15.59 -15.65
C ASP A 50 15.77 -15.82 -14.98
N ALA A 51 16.62 -14.77 -15.00
CA ALA A 51 17.93 -14.82 -14.35
C ALA A 51 17.74 -14.92 -12.84
N VAL A 52 18.06 -16.08 -12.27
CA VAL A 52 18.09 -16.25 -10.82
C VAL A 52 19.23 -15.41 -10.27
N PRO A 53 18.99 -14.45 -9.33
CA PRO A 53 20.06 -13.68 -8.73
C PRO A 53 21.06 -14.64 -8.07
N ALA A 54 22.34 -14.52 -8.42
CA ALA A 54 23.40 -15.35 -7.86
C ALA A 54 23.41 -15.17 -6.33
N SER A 55 23.15 -16.26 -5.61
CA SER A 55 23.31 -16.31 -4.17
C SER A 55 24.75 -15.93 -3.82
N PRO A 56 25.02 -14.98 -2.90
CA PRO A 56 26.38 -14.64 -2.53
C PRO A 56 27.08 -15.90 -2.02
N ALA A 57 28.26 -16.20 -2.60
CA ALA A 57 29.06 -17.32 -2.19
C ALA A 57 29.37 -17.24 -0.68
N PRO A 58 29.30 -18.34 0.07
CA PRO A 58 29.65 -18.34 1.48
C PRO A 58 31.10 -17.86 1.65
N ALA A 59 31.31 -16.88 2.52
CA ALA A 59 32.64 -16.36 2.84
C ALA A 59 33.52 -17.49 3.32
N GLU A 60 34.69 -17.66 2.67
CA GLU A 60 35.69 -18.65 3.10
C GLU A 60 36.16 -18.31 4.53
N PRO A 61 36.33 -19.34 5.39
CA PRO A 61 36.81 -19.10 6.75
C PRO A 61 38.25 -18.57 6.70
N VAL A 62 38.46 -17.39 7.27
CA VAL A 62 39.78 -16.81 7.44
C VAL A 62 40.63 -17.73 8.29
N LYS A 63 41.67 -18.31 7.69
CA LYS A 63 42.70 -19.07 8.39
C LYS A 63 43.44 -18.20 9.36
N GLY A 64 43.19 -18.41 10.67
CA GLY A 64 43.90 -17.75 11.75
C GLY A 64 45.38 -18.13 11.72
N THR A 65 46.25 -17.14 11.72
CA THR A 65 47.70 -17.24 11.92
C THR A 65 47.96 -17.69 13.34
N PRO A 66 48.83 -18.67 13.59
CA PRO A 66 49.26 -19.04 14.94
C PRO A 66 50.27 -17.98 15.44
N GLY A 67 49.90 -17.23 16.45
CA GLY A 67 50.72 -16.23 17.10
C GLY A 67 50.87 -16.50 18.59
N ASP A 68 52.08 -16.85 18.92
CA ASP A 68 52.88 -16.54 20.12
C ASP A 68 52.30 -16.94 21.50
N GLU A 69 52.95 -17.96 22.05
CA GLU A 69 52.84 -18.38 23.43
C GLU A 69 53.51 -17.36 24.34
N GLY A 70 52.74 -16.53 25.07
CA GLY A 70 53.22 -15.65 26.14
C GLY A 70 52.99 -16.32 27.48
N GLU A 71 54.10 -16.53 28.18
CA GLU A 71 54.19 -17.05 29.55
C GLU A 71 53.28 -16.37 30.55
N ALA A 72 52.53 -17.17 31.30
CA ALA A 72 51.71 -16.74 32.42
C ALA A 72 52.60 -16.53 33.66
N ASP A 73 52.61 -15.32 34.19
CA ASP A 73 53.11 -14.99 35.52
C ASP A 73 51.94 -15.03 36.53
N PRO A 74 51.96 -15.89 37.55
CA PRO A 74 50.93 -15.95 38.57
C PRO A 74 51.25 -14.95 39.70
N SER A 75 50.66 -13.73 39.63
CA SER A 75 50.58 -12.88 40.79
C SER A 75 49.26 -13.05 41.52
N GLU A 76 49.33 -13.70 42.66
CA GLU A 76 48.29 -13.76 43.68
C GLU A 76 47.93 -12.36 44.16
N GLY A 77 46.75 -11.89 43.88
CA GLY A 77 46.13 -10.69 44.42
C GLY A 77 44.79 -11.05 45.03
N GLU A 78 44.79 -11.38 46.31
CA GLU A 78 43.56 -11.46 47.13
C GLU A 78 43.03 -10.03 47.29
N GLY A 79 42.04 -9.68 46.46
CA GLY A 79 41.21 -8.50 46.60
C GLY A 79 39.83 -8.94 47.03
N GLU A 80 39.51 -8.90 48.32
CA GLU A 80 38.16 -8.93 48.84
C GLU A 80 37.43 -7.69 48.29
N GLY A 81 36.77 -7.85 47.11
CA GLY A 81 35.86 -6.88 46.55
C GLY A 81 34.46 -7.16 47.06
N ASP A 82 34.01 -6.29 47.94
CA ASP A 82 32.61 -6.13 48.38
C ASP A 82 31.67 -6.22 47.19
N PRO A 83 30.70 -7.17 47.15
CA PRO A 83 29.67 -7.18 46.14
C PRO A 83 28.68 -6.06 46.45
N SER A 84 29.01 -4.83 46.05
CA SER A 84 27.99 -3.81 45.93
C SER A 84 27.02 -4.28 44.86
N GLU A 85 25.92 -4.86 45.30
CA GLU A 85 24.70 -5.10 44.53
C GLU A 85 24.23 -3.74 43.98
N GLY A 86 24.83 -3.30 42.91
CA GLY A 86 24.27 -2.28 42.05
C GLY A 86 23.13 -2.96 41.27
N GLU A 87 21.96 -2.98 41.90
CA GLU A 87 20.72 -3.12 41.13
C GLU A 87 20.68 -1.94 40.17
N GLY A 88 21.29 -2.14 39.01
CA GLY A 88 21.13 -1.25 37.88
C GLY A 88 19.66 -1.35 37.51
N GLU A 89 18.85 -0.45 38.03
CA GLU A 89 17.54 -0.15 37.47
C GLU A 89 17.81 0.10 35.98
N GLY A 90 17.46 -0.91 35.17
CA GLY A 90 17.63 -0.81 33.74
C GLY A 90 16.80 0.36 33.25
N GLU A 91 17.46 1.49 33.03
CA GLU A 91 16.83 2.63 32.39
C GLU A 91 16.17 2.11 31.11
N SER A 92 14.85 2.19 31.06
CA SER A 92 14.11 1.91 29.82
C SER A 92 14.76 2.76 28.73
N PRO A 93 15.11 2.18 27.56
CA PRO A 93 15.74 2.94 26.50
C PRO A 93 14.83 4.13 26.14
N ALA A 94 15.28 5.32 26.53
CA ALA A 94 14.56 6.56 26.28
C ALA A 94 14.73 6.96 24.81
N PHE A 95 13.73 7.64 24.27
CA PHE A 95 13.89 8.31 22.99
C PHE A 95 14.77 9.56 23.18
N ASP A 96 15.85 9.69 22.41
CA ASP A 96 16.71 10.88 22.40
C ASP A 96 16.04 12.10 21.75
N PHE A 97 14.82 11.91 21.23
CA PHE A 97 13.98 12.94 20.62
C PHE A 97 12.50 12.70 20.98
N PRO A 98 11.65 13.72 21.06
CA PRO A 98 10.21 13.54 21.26
C PRO A 98 9.57 13.15 19.93
N PRO A 99 9.07 11.91 19.76
CA PRO A 99 8.33 11.56 18.55
C PRO A 99 7.05 12.39 18.42
N THR A 100 6.69 12.74 17.18
CA THR A 100 5.57 13.64 16.90
C THR A 100 4.26 13.10 17.45
N ASN A 101 3.63 13.83 18.37
CA ASN A 101 2.34 13.51 19.01
C ASN A 101 2.29 12.14 19.71
N LEU A 102 3.42 11.62 20.20
CA LEU A 102 3.50 10.41 21.00
C LEU A 102 4.05 10.74 22.40
N GLU A 103 3.27 10.41 23.43
CA GLU A 103 3.73 10.48 24.84
C GLU A 103 4.39 9.14 25.19
N VAL A 104 5.64 8.96 24.72
CA VAL A 104 6.36 7.68 24.84
C VAL A 104 6.68 7.30 26.29
N ASP A 105 6.80 8.28 27.20
CA ASP A 105 7.10 8.05 28.62
C ASP A 105 6.01 7.28 29.36
N THR A 106 4.81 7.24 28.79
CA THR A 106 3.66 6.48 29.35
C THR A 106 3.57 5.06 28.83
N LEU A 107 4.39 4.71 27.81
CA LEU A 107 4.36 3.41 27.15
C LEU A 107 5.43 2.50 27.73
N VAL A 108 5.03 1.28 28.10
CA VAL A 108 5.95 0.26 28.61
C VAL A 108 6.31 -0.68 27.43
N PRO A 109 7.60 -0.78 27.05
CA PRO A 109 8.01 -1.65 25.97
C PRO A 109 7.71 -3.12 26.32
N ALA A 110 7.06 -3.80 25.37
CA ALA A 110 6.85 -5.25 25.45
C ALA A 110 8.05 -6.01 24.86
N ALA A 111 7.85 -7.29 24.53
CA ALA A 111 8.84 -8.08 23.80
C ALA A 111 9.10 -7.51 22.39
N SER A 112 10.15 -7.98 21.74
CA SER A 112 10.40 -7.69 20.33
C SER A 112 9.39 -8.41 19.45
N LEU A 113 8.92 -7.75 18.39
CA LEU A 113 8.05 -8.31 17.36
C LEU A 113 8.89 -8.74 16.16
N SER A 114 8.74 -10.02 15.77
CA SER A 114 9.38 -10.57 14.57
C SER A 114 8.30 -11.12 13.63
N ILE A 115 8.23 -10.57 12.41
CA ILE A 115 7.33 -11.05 11.35
C ILE A 115 8.12 -11.93 10.41
N VAL A 116 7.79 -13.24 10.41
CA VAL A 116 8.56 -14.28 9.69
C VAL A 116 7.86 -14.83 8.46
N CYS A 117 6.60 -14.49 8.25
CA CYS A 117 5.79 -14.84 7.06
C CYS A 117 4.68 -13.81 6.85
N ASP A 118 3.93 -13.94 5.77
CA ASP A 118 2.85 -13.02 5.43
C ASP A 118 1.69 -13.13 6.41
N THR A 119 1.31 -12.00 7.00
CA THR A 119 0.18 -11.90 7.92
C THR A 119 -0.42 -10.50 7.89
N SER A 120 -1.57 -10.32 8.54
CA SER A 120 -2.14 -9.01 8.78
C SER A 120 -2.37 -8.78 10.27
N PHE A 121 -2.31 -7.51 10.67
CA PHE A 121 -2.70 -7.04 11.99
C PHE A 121 -3.90 -6.12 11.87
N ASP A 122 -4.99 -6.45 12.57
CA ASP A 122 -6.20 -5.64 12.60
C ASP A 122 -6.25 -4.78 13.86
N THR A 123 -6.28 -3.46 13.69
CA THR A 123 -6.25 -2.48 14.80
C THR A 123 -7.54 -2.48 15.62
N GLY A 124 -8.66 -2.96 15.07
CA GLY A 124 -9.93 -3.05 15.78
C GLY A 124 -9.97 -4.23 16.74
N THR A 125 -9.54 -5.39 16.28
CA THR A 125 -9.48 -6.62 17.10
C THR A 125 -8.17 -6.75 17.88
N ARG A 126 -7.11 -6.05 17.45
CA ARG A 126 -5.73 -6.11 17.97
C ARG A 126 -5.11 -7.51 17.84
N LEU A 127 -5.47 -8.23 16.78
CA LEU A 127 -5.02 -9.59 16.52
C LEU A 127 -4.29 -9.69 15.18
N PHE A 128 -3.33 -10.61 15.13
CA PHE A 128 -2.75 -11.08 13.88
C PHE A 128 -3.66 -12.14 13.26
N ALA A 129 -3.83 -12.10 11.93
CA ALA A 129 -4.59 -13.11 11.20
C ALA A 129 -3.93 -14.48 11.31
N ASP A 130 -2.60 -14.52 11.26
CA ASP A 130 -1.79 -15.70 11.58
C ASP A 130 -0.79 -15.36 12.71
N PRO A 131 -1.11 -15.72 13.97
CA PRO A 131 -0.22 -15.47 15.10
C PRO A 131 1.12 -16.21 15.02
N SER A 132 1.23 -17.30 14.25
CA SER A 132 2.48 -18.03 14.09
C SER A 132 3.52 -17.20 13.33
N CYS A 133 3.10 -16.31 12.43
CA CYS A 133 3.95 -15.37 11.71
C CYS A 133 4.51 -14.25 12.60
N ALA A 134 3.91 -14.00 13.76
CA ALA A 134 4.35 -13.00 14.73
C ALA A 134 5.19 -13.61 15.89
N ALA A 135 5.73 -14.80 15.71
CA ALA A 135 6.63 -15.49 16.66
C ALA A 135 6.11 -15.55 18.11
N GLY A 136 4.79 -15.67 18.31
CA GLY A 136 4.16 -15.77 19.65
C GLY A 136 3.97 -14.42 20.34
N PHE A 137 4.10 -13.29 19.65
CA PHE A 137 3.83 -11.97 20.19
C PHE A 137 2.31 -11.77 20.40
N ASP A 138 1.92 -11.47 21.63
CA ASP A 138 0.51 -11.19 21.99
C ASP A 138 0.22 -9.69 21.91
N ALA A 139 -0.18 -9.25 20.71
CA ALA A 139 -0.49 -7.84 20.48
C ALA A 139 -1.68 -7.34 21.30
N ALA A 140 -2.68 -8.19 21.58
CA ALA A 140 -3.85 -7.78 22.35
C ALA A 140 -3.51 -7.44 23.80
N ALA A 141 -2.50 -8.11 24.36
CA ALA A 141 -2.05 -7.85 25.73
C ALA A 141 -1.23 -6.54 25.87
N VAL A 142 -0.61 -6.06 24.78
CA VAL A 142 0.32 -4.93 24.82
C VAL A 142 -0.17 -3.68 24.08
N ALA A 143 -1.16 -3.81 23.21
CA ALA A 143 -1.70 -2.68 22.45
C ALA A 143 -2.37 -1.65 23.36
N VAL A 144 -1.98 -0.40 23.22
CA VAL A 144 -2.51 0.76 23.97
C VAL A 144 -3.28 1.65 23.03
N GLU A 145 -4.48 2.07 23.42
CA GLU A 145 -5.23 3.08 22.67
C GLU A 145 -4.86 4.47 23.20
N LEU A 146 -4.38 5.31 22.28
CA LEU A 146 -4.00 6.69 22.56
C LEU A 146 -5.25 7.60 22.57
N PRO A 147 -5.15 8.81 23.19
CA PRO A 147 -6.30 9.74 23.30
C PRO A 147 -6.91 10.17 21.95
N ASP A 148 -6.15 10.10 20.85
CA ASP A 148 -6.60 10.40 19.50
C ASP A 148 -7.22 9.20 18.75
N GLY A 149 -7.40 8.06 19.45
CA GLY A 149 -7.92 6.83 18.88
C GLY A 149 -6.89 5.98 18.12
N THR A 150 -5.63 6.38 18.10
CA THR A 150 -4.55 5.57 17.50
C THR A 150 -4.26 4.34 18.37
N VAL A 151 -4.08 3.19 17.78
CA VAL A 151 -3.56 1.99 18.44
C VAL A 151 -2.03 2.05 18.43
N ALA A 152 -1.41 2.05 19.60
CA ALA A 152 0.05 1.97 19.75
C ALA A 152 0.48 0.56 20.16
N LEU A 153 1.53 0.03 19.52
CA LEU A 153 2.22 -1.18 19.92
C LEU A 153 3.62 -0.79 20.43
N PRO A 154 3.83 -0.72 21.75
CA PRO A 154 5.14 -0.48 22.34
C PRO A 154 5.99 -1.75 22.30
N LEU A 155 7.10 -1.71 21.57
CA LEU A 155 7.95 -2.84 21.25
C LEU A 155 9.37 -2.62 21.76
N ALA A 156 10.04 -3.66 22.28
CA ALA A 156 11.48 -3.59 22.57
C ALA A 156 12.32 -3.59 21.28
N GLY A 157 11.84 -4.23 20.21
CA GLY A 157 12.49 -4.26 18.90
C GLY A 157 11.49 -4.70 17.82
N LEU A 158 11.82 -4.43 16.56
CA LEU A 158 10.99 -4.85 15.41
C LEU A 158 11.85 -5.47 14.32
N THR A 159 11.46 -6.62 13.81
CA THR A 159 12.07 -7.25 12.62
C THR A 159 10.99 -7.74 11.68
N VAL A 160 10.99 -7.25 10.44
CA VAL A 160 10.21 -7.81 9.33
C VAL A 160 11.18 -8.45 8.35
N PHE A 161 11.13 -9.78 8.23
CA PHE A 161 12.06 -10.54 7.38
C PHE A 161 11.78 -10.29 5.90
N SER A 162 12.78 -10.54 5.03
CA SER A 162 12.73 -10.23 3.59
C SER A 162 11.57 -10.91 2.85
N ASP A 163 11.20 -12.10 3.29
CA ASP A 163 10.17 -12.94 2.67
C ASP A 163 8.83 -12.83 3.41
N ALA A 164 8.69 -11.81 4.26
CA ALA A 164 7.50 -11.60 5.08
C ALA A 164 6.85 -10.26 4.79
N SER A 165 5.52 -10.22 4.89
CA SER A 165 4.75 -8.99 4.84
C SER A 165 3.81 -8.87 6.04
N LEU A 166 3.66 -7.66 6.55
CA LEU A 166 2.68 -7.29 7.55
C LEU A 166 1.71 -6.26 6.96
N ALA A 167 0.51 -6.73 6.61
CA ALA A 167 -0.58 -5.85 6.22
C ALA A 167 -1.27 -5.29 7.48
N LEU A 168 -1.47 -3.98 7.51
CA LEU A 168 -2.06 -3.25 8.63
C LEU A 168 -3.48 -2.84 8.24
N THR A 169 -4.47 -3.35 8.95
CA THR A 169 -5.89 -3.17 8.64
C THR A 169 -6.67 -2.62 9.83
N GLY A 170 -7.92 -2.22 9.60
CA GLY A 170 -8.82 -1.77 10.63
C GLY A 170 -9.05 -0.25 10.64
N ARG A 171 -9.92 0.20 11.56
CA ARG A 171 -10.38 1.61 11.58
C ARG A 171 -9.41 2.57 12.25
N ALA A 172 -8.68 2.10 13.25
CA ALA A 172 -7.76 2.95 14.00
C ALA A 172 -6.41 3.07 13.27
N PRO A 173 -5.78 4.25 13.26
CA PRO A 173 -4.39 4.39 12.86
C PRO A 173 -3.48 3.52 13.71
N LEU A 174 -2.33 3.11 13.19
CA LEU A 174 -1.34 2.33 13.92
C LEU A 174 -0.07 3.12 14.20
N ALA A 175 0.40 3.09 15.45
CA ALA A 175 1.73 3.53 15.84
C ALA A 175 2.56 2.33 16.32
N LEU A 176 3.64 2.00 15.63
CA LEU A 176 4.66 1.06 16.08
C LEU A 176 5.73 1.86 16.83
N VAL A 177 5.79 1.71 18.15
CA VAL A 177 6.71 2.47 19.02
C VAL A 177 7.81 1.54 19.51
N VAL A 178 8.99 1.63 18.90
CA VAL A 178 10.10 0.71 19.12
C VAL A 178 11.14 1.36 20.01
N PHE A 179 11.32 0.84 21.23
CA PHE A 179 12.26 1.33 22.22
C PHE A 179 13.70 0.83 22.03
N GLY A 180 13.99 0.19 20.92
CA GLY A 180 15.32 -0.30 20.52
C GLY A 180 15.51 -0.09 19.03
N ASN A 181 16.05 -1.09 18.34
CA ASN A 181 16.29 -1.05 16.91
C ASN A 181 15.12 -1.71 16.12
N ALA A 182 14.97 -1.28 14.87
CA ALA A 182 14.04 -1.88 13.95
C ALA A 182 14.70 -2.22 12.61
N THR A 183 14.31 -3.34 12.02
CA THR A 183 14.73 -3.77 10.67
C THR A 183 13.50 -4.12 9.86
N VAL A 184 13.33 -3.47 8.71
CA VAL A 184 12.26 -3.77 7.73
C VAL A 184 12.92 -4.21 6.44
N ALA A 185 13.12 -5.52 6.28
CA ALA A 185 13.64 -6.13 5.06
C ALA A 185 12.54 -6.61 4.13
N GLY A 186 11.37 -6.97 4.68
CA GLY A 186 10.14 -7.32 3.97
C GLY A 186 9.21 -6.13 3.72
N ALA A 187 7.92 -6.29 3.99
CA ALA A 187 6.95 -5.24 3.77
C ALA A 187 6.12 -4.90 5.02
N LEU A 188 5.95 -3.60 5.29
CA LEU A 188 4.92 -3.04 6.16
C LEU A 188 3.94 -2.28 5.28
N ASP A 189 2.69 -2.71 5.21
CA ASP A 189 1.70 -2.14 4.30
C ASP A 189 0.42 -1.74 5.04
N ALA A 190 0.16 -0.43 5.10
CA ALA A 190 -1.07 0.16 5.59
C ALA A 190 -2.00 0.58 4.44
N GLY A 191 -1.77 0.07 3.24
CA GLY A 191 -2.57 0.38 2.07
C GLY A 191 -3.98 -0.16 2.12
N SER A 192 -4.82 0.38 1.26
CA SER A 192 -6.16 -0.11 0.99
C SER A 192 -6.23 -0.69 -0.42
N SER A 193 -7.10 -1.67 -0.59
CA SER A 193 -7.54 -2.16 -1.91
C SER A 193 -9.03 -1.84 -2.09
N SER A 194 -9.64 -2.29 -3.18
CA SER A 194 -11.08 -2.16 -3.38
C SER A 194 -11.94 -2.83 -2.30
N GLN A 195 -11.40 -3.81 -1.55
CA GLN A 195 -12.14 -4.60 -0.58
C GLN A 195 -11.60 -4.51 0.86
N VAL A 196 -10.33 -4.18 1.03
CA VAL A 196 -9.66 -4.18 2.33
C VAL A 196 -9.23 -2.76 2.68
N ARG A 197 -9.67 -2.31 3.85
CA ARG A 197 -9.32 -0.99 4.38
C ARG A 197 -7.99 -1.05 5.13
N GLY A 198 -7.05 -0.19 4.78
CA GLY A 198 -5.82 0.03 5.54
C GLY A 198 -6.08 0.63 6.92
N ALA A 199 -5.20 0.38 7.88
CA ALA A 199 -5.33 0.86 9.25
C ALA A 199 -5.46 2.39 9.31
N GLY A 200 -6.56 2.89 9.89
CA GLY A 200 -6.81 4.33 10.02
C GLY A 200 -7.22 5.04 8.73
N ALA A 201 -7.59 4.29 7.67
CA ALA A 201 -8.26 4.89 6.53
C ALA A 201 -9.66 5.38 6.96
N PRO A 202 -9.98 6.68 6.79
CA PRO A 202 -11.21 7.27 7.30
C PRO A 202 -12.45 6.80 6.51
N ASP A 203 -13.62 6.88 7.15
CA ASP A 203 -14.90 6.74 6.48
C ASP A 203 -15.21 8.00 5.63
N LEU A 204 -16.12 7.88 4.65
CA LEU A 204 -16.54 9.00 3.81
C LEU A 204 -17.01 10.23 4.62
N ALA A 205 -17.72 10.00 5.73
CA ALA A 205 -18.21 11.07 6.59
C ALA A 205 -17.07 11.83 7.30
N GLU A 206 -15.97 11.16 7.62
CA GLU A 206 -14.79 11.74 8.27
C GLU A 206 -13.93 12.51 7.27
N CYS A 207 -14.01 12.17 5.99
CA CYS A 207 -13.30 12.83 4.91
C CYS A 207 -13.88 14.22 4.56
N GLY A 208 -15.20 14.40 4.69
CA GLY A 208 -15.85 15.66 4.32
C GLY A 208 -15.52 16.06 2.87
N ALA A 209 -15.03 17.27 2.65
CA ALA A 209 -14.69 17.79 1.32
C ALA A 209 -13.49 17.09 0.66
N SER A 210 -12.73 16.28 1.39
CA SER A 210 -11.59 15.54 0.83
C SER A 210 -11.98 14.17 0.26
N ALA A 211 -13.23 13.71 0.47
CA ALA A 211 -13.77 12.57 -0.28
C ALA A 211 -14.09 13.02 -1.72
N GLY A 212 -13.85 12.13 -2.68
CA GLY A 212 -14.40 12.29 -4.02
C GLY A 212 -15.93 12.19 -3.96
N THR A 213 -16.65 12.97 -4.79
CA THR A 213 -18.10 12.87 -4.87
C THR A 213 -18.52 11.84 -5.92
N ARG A 214 -19.74 11.34 -5.75
CA ARG A 214 -20.35 10.43 -6.72
C ARG A 214 -20.67 11.17 -8.04
N GLY A 215 -20.53 10.51 -9.17
CA GLY A 215 -21.05 10.94 -10.46
C GLY A 215 -22.57 10.94 -10.49
N GLU A 216 -23.17 11.74 -11.38
CA GLU A 216 -24.60 11.80 -11.58
C GLU A 216 -25.10 10.54 -12.31
N ASN A 217 -26.31 10.11 -11.98
CA ASN A 217 -26.97 8.96 -12.63
C ASN A 217 -27.63 9.43 -13.94
N ASP A 218 -27.52 8.62 -14.98
CA ASP A 218 -28.26 8.81 -16.25
C ASP A 218 -28.32 7.47 -16.99
N ASP A 219 -29.52 7.06 -17.44
CA ASP A 219 -29.75 5.79 -18.14
C ASP A 219 -29.04 5.72 -19.51
N GLY A 220 -28.69 6.87 -20.10
CA GLY A 220 -27.98 6.94 -21.39
C GLY A 220 -26.47 7.11 -21.28
N GLY A 221 -25.94 7.22 -20.04
CA GLY A 221 -24.53 7.40 -19.80
C GLY A 221 -24.27 8.21 -18.56
N ALA A 222 -23.97 7.55 -17.45
CA ALA A 222 -23.76 8.13 -16.14
C ALA A 222 -22.36 8.74 -15.96
N GLY A 223 -22.20 9.73 -15.08
CA GLY A 223 -20.93 10.36 -14.79
C GLY A 223 -19.99 9.48 -13.93
N GLY A 224 -18.69 9.57 -14.15
CA GLY A 224 -17.67 8.91 -13.33
C GLY A 224 -17.55 9.54 -11.93
N GLY A 225 -17.09 8.81 -10.93
CA GLY A 225 -16.83 9.29 -9.58
C GLY A 225 -15.54 10.12 -9.47
N GLY A 226 -15.50 11.16 -8.64
CA GLY A 226 -14.28 11.93 -8.37
C GLY A 226 -13.27 11.13 -7.52
N GLY A 227 -11.98 11.33 -7.74
CA GLY A 227 -10.91 10.72 -6.93
C GLY A 227 -10.80 11.32 -5.53
N GLY A 228 -10.33 10.54 -4.55
CA GLY A 228 -10.08 10.99 -3.19
C GLY A 228 -8.89 11.95 -3.09
N GLY A 229 -8.97 12.90 -2.15
CA GLY A 229 -7.90 13.86 -1.84
C GLY A 229 -7.23 13.55 -0.50
N PHE A 230 -6.00 14.01 -0.34
CA PHE A 230 -5.26 14.00 0.94
C PHE A 230 -4.15 15.06 0.95
N ALA A 231 -2.87 14.74 0.58
CA ALA A 231 -1.82 15.75 0.44
C ALA A 231 -2.15 16.73 -0.70
N ASP A 232 -2.70 16.18 -1.77
CA ASP A 232 -3.13 16.89 -2.96
C ASP A 232 -4.62 16.63 -3.26
N GLN A 233 -5.13 17.31 -4.26
CA GLN A 233 -6.47 17.10 -4.76
C GLN A 233 -6.54 15.83 -5.61
N GLY A 234 -7.65 15.07 -5.49
CA GLY A 234 -7.98 13.99 -6.43
C GLY A 234 -8.26 14.50 -7.84
N GLY A 235 -8.51 13.57 -8.76
CA GLY A 235 -8.95 13.88 -10.13
C GLY A 235 -10.47 14.03 -10.20
N ASP A 236 -10.97 14.84 -11.14
CA ASP A 236 -12.40 14.90 -11.46
C ASP A 236 -12.85 13.58 -12.08
N GLY A 237 -14.09 13.17 -11.87
CA GLY A 237 -14.74 12.16 -12.68
C GLY A 237 -15.08 12.70 -14.06
N GLY A 238 -15.04 11.87 -15.09
CA GLY A 238 -15.46 12.23 -16.45
C GLY A 238 -16.98 12.35 -16.56
N ASP A 239 -17.45 13.24 -17.43
CA ASP A 239 -18.88 13.37 -17.73
C ASP A 239 -19.36 12.18 -18.56
N GLY A 240 -20.59 11.72 -18.33
CA GLY A 240 -21.36 10.82 -19.21
C GLY A 240 -22.11 11.61 -20.28
N GLU A 241 -23.09 10.98 -20.98
CA GLU A 241 -23.81 11.62 -22.08
C GLU A 241 -24.53 12.91 -21.65
N GLN A 242 -25.24 12.89 -20.52
CA GLN A 242 -25.95 14.03 -19.94
C GLN A 242 -25.72 14.18 -18.44
N ALA A 243 -24.90 13.34 -17.87
CA ALA A 243 -24.61 13.27 -16.43
C ALA A 243 -23.23 13.84 -16.13
N ALA A 244 -23.15 14.74 -15.17
CA ALA A 244 -21.87 15.30 -14.75
C ALA A 244 -21.03 14.30 -13.95
N GLY A 245 -19.72 14.33 -14.16
CA GLY A 245 -18.75 13.62 -13.34
C GLY A 245 -18.71 14.14 -11.90
N GLY A 246 -18.29 13.28 -10.99
CA GLY A 246 -18.10 13.63 -9.59
C GLY A 246 -16.93 14.58 -9.38
N SER A 247 -17.09 15.55 -8.48
CA SER A 247 -16.01 16.46 -8.11
C SER A 247 -14.92 15.75 -7.32
N PRO A 248 -13.65 16.15 -7.51
CA PRO A 248 -12.51 15.57 -6.81
C PRO A 248 -12.51 15.91 -5.33
N GLY A 249 -11.97 15.04 -4.52
CA GLY A 249 -11.67 15.32 -3.12
C GLY A 249 -10.61 16.42 -2.98
N ALA A 250 -10.88 17.41 -2.16
CA ALA A 250 -9.96 18.51 -1.92
C ALA A 250 -8.71 18.07 -1.15
N ALA A 251 -7.59 18.74 -1.38
CA ALA A 251 -6.43 18.61 -0.51
C ALA A 251 -6.76 19.04 0.93
N LEU A 252 -6.25 18.28 1.91
CA LEU A 252 -6.35 18.67 3.32
C LEU A 252 -5.38 19.81 3.61
N ALA A 253 -5.84 20.78 4.40
CA ALA A 253 -4.96 21.85 4.85
C ALA A 253 -3.79 21.29 5.68
N THR A 254 -2.55 21.64 5.31
CA THR A 254 -1.31 21.13 5.90
C THR A 254 -1.22 21.30 7.41
N ALA A 255 -1.86 22.35 7.98
CA ALA A 255 -1.88 22.57 9.42
C ALA A 255 -2.62 21.47 10.23
N GLY A 256 -3.59 20.76 9.60
CA GLY A 256 -4.30 19.64 10.23
C GLY A 256 -3.57 18.30 10.11
N LEU A 257 -2.68 18.17 9.12
CA LEU A 257 -1.98 16.93 8.80
C LEU A 257 -0.85 16.61 9.78
N ALA A 258 -0.17 17.62 10.33
CA ALA A 258 0.89 17.45 11.31
C ALA A 258 0.36 16.92 12.66
N ALA A 259 -0.91 17.16 12.97
CA ALA A 259 -1.50 16.83 14.27
C ALA A 259 -2.26 15.50 14.30
N ALA A 260 -2.82 15.05 13.17
CA ALA A 260 -3.67 13.87 13.12
C ALA A 260 -3.00 12.70 12.40
N ARG A 261 -2.93 11.56 13.06
CA ARG A 261 -2.63 10.29 12.39
C ARG A 261 -3.90 9.81 11.69
N ARG A 262 -4.04 10.13 10.42
CA ARG A 262 -5.19 9.65 9.62
C ARG A 262 -4.73 9.26 8.22
N GLY A 263 -5.47 8.36 7.60
CA GLY A 263 -5.24 7.95 6.23
C GLY A 263 -5.82 8.91 5.19
N GLY A 264 -5.61 8.60 3.94
CA GLY A 264 -6.15 9.27 2.77
C GLY A 264 -7.66 9.04 2.62
N CYS A 265 -8.33 9.86 1.83
CA CYS A 265 -9.76 9.77 1.63
C CYS A 265 -10.14 8.91 0.43
N SER A 266 -11.31 8.30 0.51
CA SER A 266 -11.87 7.47 -0.55
C SER A 266 -12.31 8.30 -1.74
N GLY A 267 -12.27 7.72 -2.92
CA GLY A 267 -12.93 8.22 -4.12
C GLY A 267 -14.44 8.08 -4.04
N GLY A 268 -15.15 8.81 -4.88
CA GLY A 268 -16.59 8.72 -5.08
C GLY A 268 -16.97 7.51 -5.95
N GLY A 269 -18.16 6.96 -5.77
CA GLY A 269 -18.71 5.99 -6.71
C GLY A 269 -19.07 6.64 -8.04
N GLY A 270 -19.10 5.90 -9.12
CA GLY A 270 -19.69 6.31 -10.38
C GLY A 270 -21.20 6.41 -10.27
N GLY A 271 -21.82 7.15 -11.20
CA GLY A 271 -23.27 7.19 -11.36
C GLY A 271 -23.80 5.85 -11.89
N ASP A 272 -25.05 5.53 -11.57
CA ASP A 272 -25.76 4.39 -12.14
C ASP A 272 -26.27 4.74 -13.53
N GLY A 273 -26.01 3.90 -14.52
CA GLY A 273 -26.64 3.85 -15.83
C GLY A 273 -27.64 2.70 -15.87
N ASP A 274 -27.82 2.05 -17.04
CA ASP A 274 -28.59 0.79 -17.18
C ASP A 274 -27.98 -0.32 -16.34
N GLY A 275 -26.65 -0.32 -16.14
CA GLY A 275 -25.90 -1.06 -15.14
C GLY A 275 -25.57 -0.22 -13.91
N GLY A 276 -24.93 -0.82 -12.92
CA GLY A 276 -24.48 -0.13 -11.70
C GLY A 276 -23.22 0.71 -11.93
N GLY A 277 -23.11 1.84 -11.25
CA GLY A 277 -21.84 2.60 -11.19
C GLY A 277 -20.75 1.87 -10.41
N GLY A 278 -19.51 2.09 -10.79
CA GLY A 278 -18.33 1.54 -10.15
C GLY A 278 -18.17 2.04 -8.70
N ALA A 279 -17.70 1.18 -7.82
CA ALA A 279 -17.43 1.57 -6.44
C ALA A 279 -16.20 2.50 -6.36
N GLY A 280 -16.24 3.50 -5.48
CA GLY A 280 -15.07 4.32 -5.20
C GLY A 280 -14.00 3.53 -4.44
N GLY A 281 -12.72 3.73 -4.80
CA GLY A 281 -11.58 3.14 -4.13
C GLY A 281 -11.39 3.67 -2.71
N LEU A 282 -10.97 2.84 -1.79
CA LEU A 282 -10.69 3.20 -0.41
C LEU A 282 -9.38 4.00 -0.29
N GLY A 283 -9.36 5.01 0.57
CA GLY A 283 -8.12 5.73 0.88
C GLY A 283 -7.12 4.89 1.66
N GLY A 284 -5.81 5.10 1.47
CA GLY A 284 -4.74 4.43 2.21
C GLY A 284 -4.80 4.75 3.72
N GLY A 285 -4.25 3.87 4.53
CA GLY A 285 -4.27 4.00 5.99
C GLY A 285 -3.26 5.00 6.55
N ALA A 286 -2.99 4.90 7.85
CA ALA A 286 -2.03 5.71 8.56
C ALA A 286 -1.11 4.83 9.42
N LEU A 287 0.18 4.87 9.08
CA LEU A 287 1.24 4.19 9.83
C LEU A 287 2.21 5.23 10.39
N HIS A 288 2.46 5.15 11.72
CA HIS A 288 3.52 5.87 12.39
C HIS A 288 4.53 4.87 12.98
N LEU A 289 5.74 4.86 12.46
CA LEU A 289 6.84 4.04 12.96
C LEU A 289 7.85 4.94 13.69
N ALA A 290 7.85 4.90 15.02
CA ALA A 290 8.78 5.64 15.87
C ALA A 290 9.79 4.67 16.48
N VAL A 291 11.10 4.90 16.28
CA VAL A 291 12.20 4.01 16.69
C VAL A 291 13.22 4.81 17.49
N SER A 292 13.45 4.46 18.77
CA SER A 292 14.43 5.20 19.59
C SER A 292 15.86 5.03 19.09
N GLY A 293 16.21 3.84 18.61
CA GLY A 293 17.53 3.49 18.10
C GLY A 293 17.66 3.64 16.58
N THR A 294 18.23 2.61 15.95
CA THR A 294 18.43 2.55 14.50
C THR A 294 17.24 1.87 13.82
N LEU A 295 16.70 2.54 12.80
CA LEU A 295 15.79 1.93 11.83
C LEU A 295 16.52 1.68 10.52
N GLU A 296 16.63 0.41 10.12
CA GLU A 296 17.15 0.01 8.82
C GLU A 296 16.01 -0.50 7.93
N VAL A 297 15.86 0.11 6.74
CA VAL A 297 14.87 -0.30 5.75
C VAL A 297 15.59 -0.73 4.49
N SER A 298 15.39 -1.97 4.06
CA SER A 298 15.79 -2.50 2.75
C SER A 298 14.60 -3.03 1.95
N GLY A 299 13.44 -3.11 2.60
CA GLY A 299 12.17 -3.56 2.04
C GLY A 299 11.22 -2.42 1.70
N VAL A 300 9.93 -2.58 2.03
CA VAL A 300 8.87 -1.62 1.69
C VAL A 300 8.14 -1.15 2.96
N ILE A 301 7.86 0.14 3.03
CA ILE A 301 6.88 0.72 3.96
C ILE A 301 5.88 1.50 3.10
N SER A 302 4.59 1.13 3.15
CA SER A 302 3.62 1.64 2.20
C SER A 302 2.26 1.94 2.83
N SER A 303 1.55 2.88 2.19
CA SER A 303 0.16 3.20 2.48
C SER A 303 -0.56 3.70 1.22
N PRO A 304 -0.68 2.85 0.17
CA PRO A 304 -1.36 3.23 -1.05
C PRO A 304 -2.87 3.30 -0.88
N GLY A 305 -3.53 4.08 -1.76
CA GLY A 305 -4.99 4.08 -1.95
C GLY A 305 -5.41 2.98 -2.90
N GLY A 306 -6.62 2.47 -2.74
CA GLY A 306 -7.24 1.47 -3.61
C GLY A 306 -7.73 2.06 -4.93
N GLY A 307 -7.75 1.25 -5.97
CA GLY A 307 -8.35 1.57 -7.26
C GLY A 307 -9.87 1.70 -7.18
N GLY A 308 -10.45 2.48 -8.05
CA GLY A 308 -11.91 2.59 -8.26
C GLY A 308 -12.41 1.44 -9.13
N GLY A 309 -13.61 0.95 -8.88
CA GLY A 309 -14.27 -0.09 -9.67
C GLY A 309 -14.73 0.40 -11.03
N GLY A 310 -14.75 -0.46 -12.03
CA GLY A 310 -15.36 -0.20 -13.33
C GLY A 310 -16.88 -0.07 -13.24
N GLY A 311 -17.47 0.74 -14.12
CA GLY A 311 -18.92 0.88 -14.28
C GLY A 311 -19.51 -0.27 -15.07
N GLY A 312 -20.72 -0.71 -14.75
CA GLY A 312 -21.53 -1.60 -15.59
C GLY A 312 -22.09 -0.87 -16.82
N ALA A 313 -23.00 -1.53 -17.60
CA ALA A 313 -23.59 -0.95 -18.81
C ALA A 313 -24.03 0.51 -18.57
N ASP A 314 -23.52 1.45 -19.36
CA ASP A 314 -23.71 2.91 -19.28
C ASP A 314 -23.40 3.54 -17.90
N GLY A 315 -22.91 2.73 -16.97
CA GLY A 315 -22.53 3.15 -15.64
C GLY A 315 -21.18 3.88 -15.62
N GLY A 316 -21.04 4.91 -14.80
CA GLY A 316 -19.79 5.61 -14.60
C GLY A 316 -18.79 4.78 -13.81
N GLY A 317 -17.49 4.91 -14.07
CA GLY A 317 -16.41 4.32 -13.28
C GLY A 317 -16.27 5.00 -11.92
N GLY A 318 -15.86 4.27 -10.89
CA GLY A 318 -15.58 4.78 -9.56
C GLY A 318 -14.25 5.55 -9.49
N GLY A 319 -14.16 6.59 -8.67
CA GLY A 319 -12.91 7.31 -8.44
C GLY A 319 -11.93 6.50 -7.58
N GLY A 320 -10.63 6.63 -7.79
CA GLY A 320 -9.58 6.03 -6.98
C GLY A 320 -9.44 6.69 -5.61
N GLY A 321 -9.00 5.93 -4.61
CA GLY A 321 -8.71 6.41 -3.27
C GLY A 321 -7.35 7.12 -3.18
N ALA A 322 -7.23 8.13 -2.33
CA ALA A 322 -5.95 8.79 -2.08
C ALA A 322 -4.99 7.89 -1.32
N GLY A 323 -3.67 8.07 -1.50
CA GLY A 323 -2.66 7.48 -0.64
C GLY A 323 -2.79 7.98 0.81
N GLY A 324 -2.29 7.21 1.75
CA GLY A 324 -2.40 7.49 3.19
C GLY A 324 -1.18 8.17 3.79
N LEU A 325 -0.96 7.98 5.09
CA LEU A 325 0.17 8.54 5.85
C LEU A 325 1.20 7.45 6.16
N VAL A 326 2.46 7.71 5.81
CA VAL A 326 3.64 7.00 6.27
C VAL A 326 4.53 7.99 7.03
N ARG A 327 4.53 7.92 8.37
CA ARG A 327 5.43 8.70 9.22
C ARG A 327 6.48 7.78 9.82
N VAL A 328 7.75 8.10 9.58
CA VAL A 328 8.91 7.36 10.06
C VAL A 328 9.81 8.30 10.86
N GLU A 329 10.01 7.98 12.12
CA GLU A 329 10.86 8.75 13.03
C GLU A 329 11.87 7.81 13.70
N ALA A 330 13.16 8.14 13.66
CA ALA A 330 14.19 7.27 14.22
C ALA A 330 15.36 8.08 14.81
N GLY A 331 16.05 7.53 15.81
CA GLY A 331 17.35 8.06 16.23
C GLY A 331 18.32 8.06 15.05
N HIS A 332 18.45 6.94 14.38
CA HIS A 332 19.26 6.81 13.16
C HIS A 332 18.44 6.10 12.07
N LEU A 333 18.12 6.81 10.98
CA LEU A 333 17.36 6.27 9.84
C LEU A 333 18.30 5.87 8.71
N ILE A 334 18.23 4.60 8.29
CA ILE A 334 19.01 4.06 7.18
C ILE A 334 18.06 3.49 6.12
N LEU A 335 17.98 4.15 4.96
CA LEU A 335 17.29 3.62 3.78
C LEU A 335 18.32 3.02 2.83
N ARG A 336 18.32 1.68 2.71
CA ARG A 336 19.23 0.93 1.85
C ARG A 336 18.85 1.04 0.39
N ASN A 337 19.75 0.61 -0.47
CA ASN A 337 19.47 0.47 -1.90
C ASN A 337 18.31 -0.52 -2.13
N GLY A 338 17.30 -0.11 -2.87
CA GLY A 338 16.08 -0.90 -3.10
C GLY A 338 14.97 -0.73 -2.04
N ALA A 339 15.22 0.02 -0.95
CA ALA A 339 14.16 0.42 -0.02
C ALA A 339 13.10 1.27 -0.75
N ALA A 340 11.83 1.07 -0.43
CA ALA A 340 10.74 1.87 -0.97
C ALA A 340 9.78 2.33 0.14
N LEU A 341 9.54 3.65 0.21
CA LEU A 341 8.49 4.23 1.03
C LEU A 341 7.47 4.87 0.10
N THR A 342 6.22 4.40 0.15
CA THR A 342 5.22 4.83 -0.84
C THR A 342 3.87 5.13 -0.20
N ALA A 343 3.22 6.19 -0.70
CA ALA A 343 1.87 6.58 -0.34
C ALA A 343 1.15 7.10 -1.59
N ASN A 344 1.08 6.27 -2.63
CA ASN A 344 0.51 6.62 -3.92
C ASN A 344 -1.01 6.46 -3.91
N GLY A 345 -1.73 7.32 -4.64
CA GLY A 345 -3.16 7.15 -4.87
C GLY A 345 -3.47 6.03 -5.87
N GLY A 346 -4.66 5.45 -5.78
CA GLY A 346 -5.20 4.48 -6.72
C GLY A 346 -5.73 5.12 -8.01
N GLY A 347 -5.81 4.36 -9.08
CA GLY A 347 -6.43 4.75 -10.35
C GLY A 347 -7.95 4.77 -10.26
N GLY A 348 -8.62 5.56 -11.06
CA GLY A 348 -10.08 5.50 -11.23
C GLY A 348 -10.48 4.33 -12.13
N GLY A 349 -11.70 3.81 -11.98
CA GLY A 349 -12.27 2.79 -12.85
C GLY A 349 -12.73 3.36 -14.20
N GLY A 350 -12.79 2.54 -15.23
CA GLY A 350 -13.35 2.86 -16.53
C GLY A 350 -14.88 2.90 -16.50
N GLY A 351 -15.51 3.70 -17.36
CA GLY A 351 -16.96 3.69 -17.57
C GLY A 351 -17.42 2.50 -18.43
N GLY A 352 -18.65 2.08 -18.22
CA GLY A 352 -19.32 1.02 -19.00
C GLY A 352 -19.99 1.49 -20.28
N ASP A 353 -20.44 0.56 -21.12
CA ASP A 353 -21.10 0.80 -22.39
C ASP A 353 -22.11 -0.32 -22.68
N ASP A 354 -23.32 0.00 -23.12
CA ASP A 354 -24.36 -0.99 -23.47
C ASP A 354 -24.29 -1.45 -24.92
N PHE A 355 -23.69 -0.66 -25.84
CA PHE A 355 -23.60 -0.99 -27.27
C PHE A 355 -22.64 -2.15 -27.55
N CYS A 356 -21.71 -2.43 -26.70
CA CYS A 356 -20.66 -3.44 -26.87
C CYS A 356 -20.93 -4.76 -26.16
N LEU A 357 -22.11 -5.35 -26.36
CA LEU A 357 -22.48 -6.62 -25.75
C LEU A 357 -22.38 -6.62 -24.20
N GLY A 358 -22.65 -5.48 -23.57
CA GLY A 358 -22.69 -5.34 -22.12
C GLY A 358 -21.30 -5.44 -21.48
N SER A 359 -20.30 -4.81 -22.07
CA SER A 359 -18.98 -4.77 -21.45
C SER A 359 -18.94 -3.75 -20.31
N ASP A 360 -18.54 -4.24 -19.14
CA ASP A 360 -18.22 -3.38 -18.00
C ASP A 360 -16.88 -2.66 -18.23
N GLY A 361 -16.71 -1.48 -17.65
CA GLY A 361 -15.42 -0.83 -17.57
C GLY A 361 -14.44 -1.64 -16.69
N GLU A 362 -13.14 -1.48 -16.90
CA GLU A 362 -12.12 -2.13 -16.08
C GLU A 362 -11.93 -1.38 -14.75
N ASP A 363 -11.53 -2.12 -13.71
CA ASP A 363 -11.11 -1.53 -12.45
C ASP A 363 -9.80 -0.74 -12.62
N GLY A 364 -9.64 0.34 -11.87
CA GLY A 364 -8.36 1.02 -11.75
C GLY A 364 -7.38 0.23 -10.88
N ASP A 365 -6.07 0.40 -11.13
CA ASP A 365 -5.02 -0.19 -10.30
C ASP A 365 -5.00 0.41 -8.90
N ASP A 366 -4.66 -0.39 -7.89
CA ASP A 366 -4.25 0.11 -6.58
C ASP A 366 -2.95 0.92 -6.68
N GLY A 367 -2.71 1.84 -5.75
CA GLY A 367 -1.50 2.65 -5.70
C GLY A 367 -0.24 1.77 -5.61
N ARG A 368 0.82 2.13 -6.36
CA ARG A 368 1.99 1.26 -6.53
C ARG A 368 2.91 1.26 -5.31
N LEU A 369 3.29 0.07 -4.86
CA LEU A 369 4.09 -0.15 -3.66
C LEU A 369 5.60 0.11 -3.86
N ARG A 370 6.14 -0.10 -5.06
CA ARG A 370 7.59 -0.04 -5.34
C ARG A 370 7.93 0.86 -6.52
N ALA A 371 7.08 1.77 -6.89
CA ALA A 371 7.32 2.64 -8.03
C ALA A 371 6.83 4.08 -7.78
N ALA A 372 7.54 5.05 -8.31
CA ALA A 372 7.11 6.45 -8.37
C ALA A 372 6.14 6.71 -9.53
N THR A 373 5.79 5.69 -10.31
CA THR A 373 4.81 5.81 -11.39
C THR A 373 3.41 5.82 -10.83
N ARG A 374 2.52 6.55 -11.49
CA ARG A 374 1.11 6.57 -11.15
C ARG A 374 0.48 5.18 -11.31
N ALA A 375 -0.54 4.86 -10.48
CA ALA A 375 -1.43 3.75 -10.73
C ALA A 375 -2.21 4.00 -12.03
N ALA A 376 -2.40 2.99 -12.85
CA ALA A 376 -3.16 3.14 -14.06
C ALA A 376 -4.66 3.27 -13.76
N GLY A 377 -5.37 4.06 -14.52
CA GLY A 377 -6.82 4.03 -14.55
C GLY A 377 -7.30 2.79 -15.32
N GLY A 378 -8.52 2.32 -15.00
CA GLY A 378 -9.18 1.26 -15.73
C GLY A 378 -9.54 1.70 -17.15
N ALA A 379 -9.46 0.81 -18.12
CA ALA A 379 -9.93 1.06 -19.46
C ALA A 379 -11.46 1.16 -19.49
N GLY A 380 -11.98 2.11 -20.26
CA GLY A 380 -13.42 2.15 -20.54
C GLY A 380 -13.84 0.99 -21.44
N ALA A 381 -15.09 0.61 -21.34
CA ALA A 381 -15.68 -0.37 -22.24
C ALA A 381 -15.62 0.14 -23.68
N CYS A 382 -15.21 -0.67 -24.64
CA CYS A 382 -15.08 -0.37 -26.07
C CYS A 382 -14.19 0.81 -26.50
N LEU A 383 -13.12 0.47 -27.20
CA LEU A 383 -12.05 1.38 -27.65
C LEU A 383 -12.44 2.53 -28.63
N ALA A 384 -13.66 2.59 -29.16
CA ALA A 384 -13.99 3.52 -30.23
C ALA A 384 -15.17 4.48 -29.97
N THR A 385 -16.13 4.09 -29.10
CA THR A 385 -17.33 4.85 -28.77
C THR A 385 -17.77 4.59 -27.33
N GLY A 386 -16.97 3.86 -26.53
CA GLY A 386 -17.32 3.31 -25.23
C GLY A 386 -17.10 4.25 -24.07
N GLY A 387 -17.22 3.71 -22.88
CA GLY A 387 -17.04 4.41 -21.62
C GLY A 387 -15.69 5.09 -21.52
N GLY A 388 -15.62 6.18 -20.76
CA GLY A 388 -14.39 6.93 -20.53
C GLY A 388 -13.37 6.11 -19.73
N ALA A 389 -12.10 6.24 -20.05
CA ALA A 389 -11.04 5.64 -19.25
C ALA A 389 -10.89 6.33 -17.91
N GLY A 390 -10.55 5.58 -16.86
CA GLY A 390 -10.30 6.07 -15.52
C GLY A 390 -9.05 6.93 -15.44
N GLY A 391 -9.04 7.93 -14.56
CA GLY A 391 -7.87 8.78 -14.30
C GLY A 391 -6.78 8.03 -13.54
N ALA A 392 -5.51 8.32 -13.84
CA ALA A 392 -4.38 7.71 -13.13
C ALA A 392 -4.25 8.24 -11.70
N GLY A 393 -4.00 7.34 -10.74
CA GLY A 393 -3.70 7.67 -9.35
C GLY A 393 -2.33 8.35 -9.21
N GLY A 394 -2.20 9.22 -8.21
CA GLY A 394 -1.09 10.16 -8.13
C GLY A 394 0.05 9.78 -7.20
N ASN A 395 1.23 10.28 -7.56
CA ASN A 395 2.30 10.64 -6.63
C ASN A 395 2.30 12.17 -6.36
N GLY A 396 1.23 12.83 -6.62
CA GLY A 396 0.83 14.22 -6.49
C GLY A 396 -0.69 14.28 -6.66
N ALA A 397 -1.23 15.28 -7.37
CA ALA A 397 -2.67 15.34 -7.69
C ALA A 397 -3.10 14.17 -8.59
N GLY A 398 -4.30 13.65 -8.37
CA GLY A 398 -4.93 12.65 -9.21
C GLY A 398 -5.25 13.18 -10.60
N ALA A 399 -5.23 12.33 -11.63
CA ALA A 399 -5.68 12.70 -12.96
C ALA A 399 -7.19 12.56 -13.07
N SER A 400 -7.82 13.37 -13.91
CA SER A 400 -9.24 13.26 -14.23
C SER A 400 -9.53 12.02 -15.07
N GLY A 401 -10.73 11.48 -14.93
CA GLY A 401 -11.27 10.48 -15.83
C GLY A 401 -11.66 11.10 -17.18
N ASP A 402 -11.77 10.27 -18.20
CA ASP A 402 -12.17 10.71 -19.53
C ASP A 402 -13.70 10.85 -19.63
N ASP A 403 -14.16 11.89 -20.33
CA ASP A 403 -15.55 12.08 -20.70
C ASP A 403 -15.94 11.09 -21.80
N SER A 404 -17.20 10.64 -21.82
CA SER A 404 -17.70 9.76 -22.88
C SER A 404 -19.17 10.05 -23.20
N GLY A 405 -19.65 9.55 -24.35
CA GLY A 405 -21.07 9.51 -24.71
C GLY A 405 -21.83 8.38 -24.05
N GLN A 406 -21.20 7.62 -23.18
CA GLN A 406 -21.73 6.53 -22.36
C GLN A 406 -21.27 6.76 -20.92
N GLY A 407 -20.89 5.76 -20.15
CA GLY A 407 -20.40 5.92 -18.79
C GLY A 407 -19.06 6.68 -18.73
N GLY A 408 -18.98 7.77 -18.00
CA GLY A 408 -17.75 8.54 -17.76
C GLY A 408 -16.73 7.77 -16.91
N GLY A 409 -15.42 7.98 -17.13
CA GLY A 409 -14.36 7.38 -16.33
C GLY A 409 -14.23 8.00 -14.93
N GLY A 410 -13.84 7.22 -13.94
CA GLY A 410 -13.54 7.72 -12.59
C GLY A 410 -12.23 8.53 -12.51
N GLY A 411 -12.18 9.55 -11.66
CA GLY A 411 -10.95 10.29 -11.39
C GLY A 411 -9.96 9.50 -10.52
N GLY A 412 -8.66 9.70 -10.74
CA GLY A 412 -7.63 9.07 -9.91
C GLY A 412 -7.48 9.69 -8.52
N GLY A 413 -7.08 8.91 -7.52
CA GLY A 413 -6.79 9.37 -6.18
C GLY A 413 -5.49 10.19 -6.10
N ALA A 414 -5.42 11.12 -5.15
CA ALA A 414 -4.24 11.92 -4.90
C ALA A 414 -3.14 11.13 -4.16
N ALA A 415 -1.93 11.67 -4.15
CA ALA A 415 -0.87 11.16 -3.30
C ALA A 415 -1.19 11.34 -1.81
N GLY A 416 -0.62 10.45 -1.02
CA GLY A 416 -0.55 10.54 0.42
C GLY A 416 0.63 11.39 0.92
N ILE A 417 1.03 11.15 2.17
CA ILE A 417 2.09 11.88 2.84
C ILE A 417 3.14 10.90 3.33
N ILE A 418 4.42 11.24 3.08
CA ILE A 418 5.57 10.56 3.68
C ILE A 418 6.35 11.58 4.49
N GLU A 419 6.53 11.32 5.78
CA GLU A 419 7.36 12.11 6.68
C GLU A 419 8.53 11.28 7.21
N LEU A 420 9.76 11.80 7.01
CA LEU A 420 10.98 11.19 7.50
C LEU A 420 11.64 12.14 8.48
N VAL A 421 11.84 11.68 9.72
CA VAL A 421 12.46 12.44 10.78
C VAL A 421 13.56 11.60 11.43
N GLY A 422 14.74 12.17 11.64
CA GLY A 422 15.83 11.45 12.28
C GLY A 422 16.90 12.39 12.84
N LEU A 423 17.53 12.00 13.94
CA LEU A 423 18.73 12.69 14.43
C LEU A 423 19.86 12.55 13.41
N SER A 424 19.89 11.44 12.70
CA SER A 424 20.75 11.23 11.53
C SER A 424 20.03 10.37 10.48
N CYS A 425 20.32 10.63 9.19
CA CYS A 425 19.69 9.94 8.07
C CYS A 425 20.73 9.56 7.02
N GLU A 426 20.70 8.28 6.65
CA GLU A 426 21.45 7.74 5.53
C GLU A 426 20.47 7.25 4.47
N VAL A 427 20.39 7.91 3.32
CA VAL A 427 19.52 7.55 2.22
C VAL A 427 20.36 7.12 1.04
N ALA A 428 20.32 5.82 0.71
CA ALA A 428 21.05 5.30 -0.45
C ALA A 428 20.47 5.86 -1.76
N PRO A 429 21.30 6.05 -2.80
CA PRO A 429 20.86 6.62 -4.09
C PRO A 429 19.75 5.83 -4.79
N GLY A 430 19.62 4.52 -4.51
CA GLY A 430 18.57 3.66 -5.04
C GLY A 430 17.37 3.47 -4.11
N ALA A 431 17.29 4.19 -2.99
CA ALA A 431 16.08 4.22 -2.18
C ALA A 431 15.01 5.10 -2.85
N LEU A 432 13.76 4.65 -2.80
CA LEU A 432 12.61 5.30 -3.42
C LEU A 432 11.71 5.92 -2.36
N THR A 433 11.29 7.17 -2.56
CA THR A 433 10.15 7.76 -1.85
C THR A 433 9.14 8.27 -2.86
N SER A 434 7.85 7.93 -2.68
CA SER A 434 6.76 8.38 -3.56
C SER A 434 5.49 8.65 -2.75
N PRO A 435 5.09 9.92 -2.56
CA PRO A 435 5.69 11.14 -3.12
C PRO A 435 7.13 11.41 -2.61
N PRO A 436 7.90 12.21 -3.37
CA PRO A 436 9.26 12.57 -2.97
C PRO A 436 9.28 13.29 -1.62
N THR A 437 10.16 12.89 -0.74
CA THR A 437 10.36 13.51 0.57
C THR A 437 11.84 13.55 0.93
N SER A 438 12.20 14.40 1.86
CA SER A 438 13.53 14.47 2.44
C SER A 438 13.47 14.22 3.94
N CYS A 439 14.54 13.63 4.47
CA CYS A 439 14.67 13.48 5.90
C CYS A 439 14.96 14.84 6.55
N ARG A 440 14.29 15.10 7.67
CA ARG A 440 14.46 16.32 8.46
C ARG A 440 14.92 15.97 9.89
N ALA A 441 15.55 16.90 10.58
CA ALA A 441 15.79 16.79 12.02
C ALA A 441 14.45 16.89 12.79
N PRO A 442 14.37 16.28 13.98
CA PRO A 442 13.21 16.35 14.87
C PRO A 442 12.85 17.75 15.33
#